data_7346e9af4f3c41e42234838aeb31c776
#
_entry.id   7346e9af4f3c41e42234838aeb31c776
#
_cell.length_a   1.000
_cell.length_b   1.000
_cell.length_c   1.000
_cell.angle_alpha   90.00
_cell.angle_beta   90.00
_cell.angle_gamma   90.00
#
_symmetry.space_group_name_H-M   'P 1'
#
loop_
_entity.id
_entity.type
_entity.pdbx_description
1 polymer ?
#
loop_
_entity_poly.entity_id
_entity_poly.type
_entity_poly.pdbx_seq_one_letter_code
_entity_poly.pdbx_strand_id
1 'polypeptide(L)'
;MANVTLFDQTGKQAGEVVLNDAIFGIEPNQSVVFDVIISQRASLRQGTHAVKNRSAVSGGGRKPWRQKGTGRARQGSIRSPQWRGGGVVFGPTPRSYGYKLPQKVRRLALKSVYSAKVA
;
A
#
# COMPACT_ATOMS: atom_id res chain seq x y z
N MET A 1 -33.41 -17.21 -7.08
CA MET A 1 -33.65 -15.80 -6.74
C MET A 1 -33.75 -15.70 -5.23
N ALA A 2 -32.89 -14.91 -4.60
CA ALA A 2 -32.90 -14.72 -3.15
C ALA A 2 -33.98 -13.70 -2.79
N ASN A 3 -34.99 -14.14 -2.03
CA ASN A 3 -35.99 -13.23 -1.43
C ASN A 3 -35.47 -12.80 -0.06
N VAL A 4 -35.44 -11.51 0.18
CA VAL A 4 -34.98 -10.92 1.44
C VAL A 4 -36.09 -10.10 2.05
N THR A 5 -36.30 -10.27 3.36
CA THR A 5 -37.28 -9.48 4.11
C THR A 5 -36.85 -8.02 4.21
N LEU A 6 -37.75 -7.13 3.84
CA LEU A 6 -37.56 -5.68 3.96
C LEU A 6 -38.04 -5.22 5.35
N PHE A 7 -37.20 -4.46 6.04
CA PHE A 7 -37.54 -3.82 7.30
C PHE A 7 -37.61 -2.30 7.14
N ASP A 8 -38.53 -1.68 7.86
CA ASP A 8 -38.59 -0.23 7.97
C ASP A 8 -37.56 0.32 8.99
N GLN A 9 -37.50 1.63 9.16
CA GLN A 9 -36.61 2.28 10.10
C GLN A 9 -36.94 1.94 11.59
N THR A 10 -38.15 1.46 11.85
CA THR A 10 -38.59 1.04 13.19
C THR A 10 -38.32 -0.44 13.49
N GLY A 11 -37.73 -1.17 12.50
CA GLY A 11 -37.44 -2.60 12.61
C GLY A 11 -38.66 -3.50 12.36
N LYS A 12 -39.77 -2.95 11.86
CA LYS A 12 -40.95 -3.75 11.48
C LYS A 12 -40.81 -4.25 10.04
N GLN A 13 -41.28 -5.47 9.81
CA GLN A 13 -41.29 -6.05 8.46
C GLN A 13 -42.24 -5.24 7.56
N ALA A 14 -41.71 -4.68 6.46
CA ALA A 14 -42.41 -3.85 5.52
C ALA A 14 -42.74 -4.56 4.19
N GLY A 15 -42.18 -5.78 3.98
CA GLY A 15 -42.39 -6.57 2.76
C GLY A 15 -41.24 -7.49 2.41
N GLU A 16 -41.19 -7.94 1.16
CA GLU A 16 -40.10 -8.76 0.61
C GLU A 16 -39.57 -8.13 -0.67
N VAL A 17 -38.26 -8.29 -0.89
CA VAL A 17 -37.58 -7.82 -2.11
C VAL A 17 -36.85 -9.00 -2.76
N VAL A 18 -37.08 -9.13 -4.08
CA VAL A 18 -36.40 -10.14 -4.91
C VAL A 18 -35.07 -9.57 -5.38
N LEU A 19 -33.94 -10.19 -5.01
CA LEU A 19 -32.61 -9.79 -5.41
C LEU A 19 -32.17 -10.51 -6.70
N ASN A 20 -31.37 -9.79 -7.52
CA ASN A 20 -30.85 -10.32 -8.76
C ASN A 20 -29.72 -11.32 -8.50
N ASP A 21 -29.91 -12.59 -8.93
CA ASP A 21 -28.93 -13.67 -8.75
C ASP A 21 -27.58 -13.40 -9.42
N ALA A 22 -27.53 -12.64 -10.50
CA ALA A 22 -26.28 -12.26 -11.16
C ALA A 22 -25.36 -11.35 -10.30
N ILE A 23 -25.87 -10.84 -9.19
CA ILE A 23 -25.14 -9.99 -8.24
C ILE A 23 -25.06 -10.64 -6.87
N PHE A 24 -26.17 -11.16 -6.36
CA PHE A 24 -26.33 -11.64 -4.99
C PHE A 24 -26.35 -13.17 -4.85
N GLY A 25 -26.40 -13.91 -5.97
CA GLY A 25 -26.45 -15.36 -6.00
C GLY A 25 -25.16 -16.03 -6.48
N ILE A 26 -24.04 -15.32 -6.57
CA ILE A 26 -22.78 -15.89 -7.00
C ILE A 26 -22.08 -16.60 -5.84
N GLU A 27 -21.28 -17.62 -6.13
CA GLU A 27 -20.39 -18.25 -5.15
C GLU A 27 -19.30 -17.27 -4.71
N PRO A 28 -19.18 -16.99 -3.40
CA PRO A 28 -18.21 -16.01 -2.89
C PRO A 28 -16.76 -16.46 -3.11
N ASN A 29 -15.96 -15.64 -3.81
CA ASN A 29 -14.54 -15.88 -4.00
C ASN A 29 -13.71 -15.13 -2.95
N GLN A 30 -13.28 -15.82 -1.90
CA GLN A 30 -12.53 -15.23 -0.78
C GLN A 30 -11.18 -14.66 -1.20
N SER A 31 -10.45 -15.31 -2.12
CA SER A 31 -9.13 -14.85 -2.59
C SER A 31 -9.23 -13.48 -3.26
N VAL A 32 -10.21 -13.29 -4.12
CA VAL A 32 -10.44 -12.00 -4.81
C VAL A 32 -10.85 -10.90 -3.84
N VAL A 33 -11.67 -11.21 -2.83
CA VAL A 33 -12.03 -10.27 -1.77
C VAL A 33 -10.80 -9.87 -0.97
N PHE A 34 -9.95 -10.83 -0.59
CA PHE A 34 -8.71 -10.58 0.12
C PHE A 34 -7.77 -9.67 -0.67
N ASP A 35 -7.56 -9.91 -1.95
CA ASP A 35 -6.71 -9.06 -2.82
C ASP A 35 -7.19 -7.61 -2.86
N VAL A 36 -8.51 -7.39 -2.93
CA VAL A 36 -9.09 -6.04 -2.91
C VAL A 36 -8.87 -5.37 -1.56
N ILE A 37 -9.04 -6.09 -0.44
CA ILE A 37 -8.78 -5.56 0.91
C ILE A 37 -7.31 -5.16 1.05
N ILE A 38 -6.36 -6.00 0.62
CA ILE A 38 -4.93 -5.68 0.65
C ILE A 38 -4.61 -4.44 -0.18
N SER A 39 -5.19 -4.33 -1.38
CA SER A 39 -5.03 -3.15 -2.24
C SER A 39 -5.55 -1.87 -1.57
N GLN A 40 -6.72 -1.93 -0.94
CA GLN A 40 -7.28 -0.80 -0.20
C GLN A 40 -6.40 -0.40 0.99
N ARG A 41 -5.96 -1.38 1.81
CA ARG A 41 -5.06 -1.12 2.94
C ARG A 41 -3.71 -0.56 2.48
N ALA A 42 -3.18 -1.01 1.36
CA ALA A 42 -1.95 -0.47 0.78
C ALA A 42 -2.13 0.99 0.35
N SER A 43 -3.26 1.34 -0.24
CA SER A 43 -3.55 2.72 -0.68
C SER A 43 -3.71 3.71 0.47
N LEU A 44 -4.06 3.24 1.68
CA LEU A 44 -4.16 4.08 2.89
C LEU A 44 -2.78 4.44 3.49
N ARG A 45 -1.71 3.73 3.08
CA ARG A 45 -0.37 4.01 3.60
C ARG A 45 0.16 5.32 3.02
N GLN A 46 0.52 6.25 3.88
CA GLN A 46 1.01 7.57 3.48
C GLN A 46 2.38 7.53 2.79
N GLY A 47 3.29 6.63 3.22
CA GLY A 47 4.58 6.40 2.58
C GLY A 47 5.57 7.57 2.64
N THR A 48 5.51 8.41 3.67
CA THR A 48 6.34 9.61 3.85
C THR A 48 7.72 9.37 4.45
N HIS A 49 8.08 8.10 4.70
CA HIS A 49 9.39 7.73 5.23
C HIS A 49 10.51 8.13 4.26
N ALA A 50 11.56 8.73 4.80
CA ALA A 50 12.72 9.17 4.02
C ALA A 50 13.99 9.13 4.88
N VAL A 51 15.12 8.85 4.23
CA VAL A 51 16.44 9.04 4.80
C VAL A 51 17.29 9.88 3.87
N LYS A 52 18.29 10.57 4.42
CA LYS A 52 19.22 11.39 3.65
C LYS A 52 20.33 10.52 3.08
N ASN A 53 20.48 10.50 1.75
CA ASN A 53 21.65 9.95 1.09
C ASN A 53 22.85 10.91 1.22
N ARG A 54 24.03 10.50 0.76
CA ARG A 54 25.25 11.30 0.88
C ARG A 54 25.16 12.70 0.24
N SER A 55 24.30 12.89 -0.75
CA SER A 55 24.10 14.19 -1.40
C SER A 55 23.16 15.11 -0.62
N ALA A 56 22.22 14.52 0.14
CA ALA A 56 21.26 15.26 0.94
C ALA A 56 21.77 15.61 2.35
N VAL A 57 22.83 14.94 2.83
CA VAL A 57 23.43 15.25 4.12
C VAL A 57 24.29 16.50 3.98
N SER A 58 24.07 17.48 4.87
CA SER A 58 24.82 18.74 4.88
C SER A 58 26.32 18.52 5.15
N GLY A 59 27.18 19.25 4.48
CA GLY A 59 28.62 19.24 4.64
C GLY A 59 29.36 18.30 3.70
N GLY A 60 30.65 18.14 3.90
CA GLY A 60 31.50 17.18 3.15
C GLY A 60 31.96 17.64 1.78
N GLY A 61 31.82 18.94 1.44
CA GLY A 61 32.29 19.50 0.16
C GLY A 61 33.81 19.50 0.00
N ARG A 62 34.56 19.43 1.11
CA ARG A 62 36.02 19.38 1.07
C ARG A 62 36.49 17.93 1.17
N LYS A 63 37.49 17.56 0.33
CA LYS A 63 38.18 16.29 0.44
C LYS A 63 38.94 16.19 1.78
N PRO A 64 38.78 15.12 2.59
CA PRO A 64 39.36 15.01 3.91
C PRO A 64 40.90 15.11 3.90
N TRP A 65 41.55 14.50 2.92
CA TRP A 65 43.01 14.54 2.72
C TRP A 65 43.36 14.32 1.23
N ARG A 66 44.62 14.59 0.89
CA ARG A 66 45.13 14.41 -0.47
C ARG A 66 45.07 12.96 -0.90
N GLN A 67 45.02 12.71 -2.21
CA GLN A 67 44.85 11.40 -2.82
C GLN A 67 45.95 10.39 -2.55
N LYS A 68 47.19 10.87 -2.42
CA LYS A 68 48.43 10.06 -2.18
C LYS A 68 49.30 10.69 -1.11
N GLY A 69 50.22 9.91 -0.53
CA GLY A 69 51.23 10.42 0.39
C GLY A 69 50.78 10.66 1.83
N THR A 70 49.64 10.05 2.25
CA THR A 70 49.14 10.16 3.64
C THR A 70 49.15 8.84 4.41
N GLY A 71 49.48 7.71 3.76
CA GLY A 71 49.36 6.38 4.35
C GLY A 71 47.94 5.95 4.73
N ARG A 72 46.94 6.74 4.42
CA ARG A 72 45.52 6.48 4.74
C ARG A 72 44.75 6.00 3.53
N ALA A 73 43.62 5.33 3.75
CA ALA A 73 42.70 4.97 2.71
C ALA A 73 42.20 6.24 1.97
N ARG A 74 41.98 6.14 0.65
CA ARG A 74 41.51 7.25 -0.16
C ARG A 74 40.05 7.58 0.18
N GLN A 75 39.78 8.84 0.47
CA GLN A 75 38.43 9.34 0.80
C GLN A 75 38.08 10.59 -0.01
N GLY A 76 36.85 10.66 -0.51
CA GLY A 76 36.38 11.80 -1.28
C GLY A 76 35.53 12.77 -0.44
N SER A 77 34.82 12.26 0.57
CA SER A 77 33.92 13.05 1.41
C SER A 77 33.74 12.39 2.77
N ILE A 78 33.60 13.21 3.81
CA ILE A 78 33.22 12.75 5.17
C ILE A 78 31.73 12.34 5.25
N ARG A 79 30.93 12.58 4.22
CA ARG A 79 29.52 12.20 4.14
C ARG A 79 29.29 10.89 3.37
N SER A 80 30.37 10.21 3.02
CA SER A 80 30.29 8.85 2.45
C SER A 80 29.69 7.87 3.48
N PRO A 81 29.00 6.80 3.02
CA PRO A 81 28.21 5.93 3.92
C PRO A 81 29.02 5.25 5.03
N GLN A 82 30.30 4.98 4.80
CA GLN A 82 31.21 4.37 5.78
C GLN A 82 31.63 5.31 6.92
N TRP A 83 31.34 6.62 6.78
CA TRP A 83 31.68 7.61 7.79
C TRP A 83 30.55 7.78 8.80
N ARG A 84 30.90 8.00 10.07
CA ARG A 84 29.94 8.40 11.09
C ARG A 84 29.31 9.75 10.71
N GLY A 85 27.98 9.82 10.65
CA GLY A 85 27.26 10.98 10.15
C GLY A 85 27.25 11.12 8.62
N GLY A 86 27.67 10.09 7.90
CA GLY A 86 27.51 9.97 6.45
C GLY A 86 26.07 9.64 6.04
N GLY A 87 25.82 9.65 4.73
CA GLY A 87 24.50 9.34 4.18
C GLY A 87 24.19 7.85 4.21
N VAL A 88 22.90 7.51 4.10
CA VAL A 88 22.42 6.14 3.97
C VAL A 88 22.35 5.74 2.51
N VAL A 89 22.89 4.56 2.17
CA VAL A 89 22.78 3.99 0.82
C VAL A 89 21.50 3.17 0.73
N PHE A 90 20.74 3.30 -0.35
CA PHE A 90 19.50 2.54 -0.58
C PHE A 90 18.50 2.55 0.57
N GLY A 91 18.46 3.65 1.33
CA GLY A 91 17.46 3.82 2.38
C GLY A 91 16.06 4.08 1.83
N PRO A 92 15.03 4.03 2.68
CA PRO A 92 13.67 4.26 2.26
C PRO A 92 13.49 5.68 1.71
N THR A 93 12.73 5.78 0.62
CA THR A 93 12.32 7.04 -0.02
C THR A 93 10.80 7.15 0.00
N PRO A 94 10.23 8.36 0.00
CA PRO A 94 8.80 8.54 -0.09
C PRO A 94 8.24 7.85 -1.35
N ARG A 95 7.20 7.03 -1.17
CA ARG A 95 6.55 6.37 -2.29
C ARG A 95 5.07 6.13 -2.01
N SER A 96 4.27 6.04 -3.06
CA SER A 96 2.92 5.50 -2.97
C SER A 96 2.96 3.97 -2.88
N TYR A 97 2.11 3.40 -2.04
CA TYR A 97 1.89 1.96 -1.94
C TYR A 97 0.63 1.50 -2.68
N GLY A 98 -0.15 2.45 -3.19
CA GLY A 98 -1.36 2.13 -3.95
C GLY A 98 -1.02 1.48 -5.29
N TYR A 99 -1.77 0.44 -5.63
CA TYR A 99 -1.73 -0.22 -6.93
C TYR A 99 -3.14 -0.47 -7.44
N LYS A 100 -3.29 -0.48 -8.76
CA LYS A 100 -4.58 -0.60 -9.42
C LYS A 100 -4.88 -2.08 -9.73
N LEU A 101 -5.97 -2.59 -9.18
CA LEU A 101 -6.50 -3.90 -9.57
C LEU A 101 -7.38 -3.78 -10.83
N PRO A 102 -7.42 -4.81 -11.68
CA PRO A 102 -8.32 -4.88 -12.83
C PRO A 102 -9.79 -4.68 -12.40
N GLN A 103 -10.56 -3.97 -13.23
CA GLN A 103 -11.96 -3.66 -12.91
C GLN A 103 -12.82 -4.91 -12.72
N LYS A 104 -12.56 -5.98 -13.51
CA LYS A 104 -13.25 -7.27 -13.38
C LYS A 104 -13.06 -7.89 -11.99
N VAL A 105 -11.83 -7.84 -11.46
CA VAL A 105 -11.48 -8.36 -10.12
C VAL A 105 -12.24 -7.57 -9.03
N ARG A 106 -12.24 -6.24 -9.10
CA ARG A 106 -12.96 -5.40 -8.13
C ARG A 106 -14.48 -5.64 -8.16
N ARG A 107 -15.06 -5.80 -9.34
CA ARG A 107 -16.48 -6.12 -9.50
C ARG A 107 -16.81 -7.50 -8.94
N LEU A 108 -15.98 -8.52 -9.20
CA LEU A 108 -16.17 -9.86 -8.65
C LEU A 108 -16.07 -9.87 -7.12
N ALA A 109 -15.11 -9.14 -6.54
CA ALA A 109 -15.01 -8.98 -5.09
C ALA A 109 -16.27 -8.39 -4.47
N LEU A 110 -16.80 -7.29 -5.05
CA LEU A 110 -18.04 -6.68 -4.56
C LEU A 110 -19.22 -7.63 -4.61
N LYS A 111 -19.42 -8.33 -5.73
CA LYS A 111 -20.47 -9.34 -5.89
C LYS A 111 -20.31 -10.46 -4.85
N SER A 112 -19.07 -10.96 -4.64
CA SER A 112 -18.79 -11.99 -3.65
C SER A 112 -19.15 -11.56 -2.23
N VAL A 113 -18.85 -10.31 -1.86
CA VAL A 113 -19.20 -9.77 -0.54
C VAL A 113 -20.72 -9.64 -0.39
N TYR A 114 -21.42 -9.14 -1.41
CA TYR A 114 -22.89 -9.01 -1.38
C TYR A 114 -23.56 -10.38 -1.28
N SER A 115 -23.12 -11.36 -2.07
CA SER A 115 -23.66 -12.73 -1.99
C SER A 115 -23.46 -13.34 -0.61
N ALA A 116 -22.26 -13.19 -0.03
CA ALA A 116 -21.97 -13.69 1.32
C ALA A 116 -22.77 -12.99 2.44
N LYS A 117 -23.27 -11.77 2.20
CA LYS A 117 -24.13 -11.05 3.16
C LYS A 117 -25.61 -11.43 3.07
N VAL A 118 -26.02 -11.95 1.92
CA VAL A 118 -27.41 -12.38 1.68
C VAL A 118 -27.63 -13.83 2.05
N ALA A 119 -26.56 -14.67 1.96
CA ALA A 119 -26.56 -16.05 2.43
C ALA A 119 -26.53 -16.12 3.96
#